data_45499f89dcf3657bcd96b308bbfd1614
#
_entry.id   45499f89dcf3657bcd96b308bbfd1614
#
_cell.length_a   1.000
_cell.length_b   1.000
_cell.length_c   1.000
_cell.angle_alpha   90.00
_cell.angle_beta   90.00
_cell.angle_gamma   90.00
#
_symmetry.space_group_name_H-M   'P 1'
#
loop_
_entity.id
_entity.type
_entity.pdbx_description
1 polymer ?
#
loop_
_entity_poly.entity_id
_entity_poly.type
_entity_poly.pdbx_seq_one_letter_code
_entity_poly.pdbx_strand_id
1 'polypeptide(L)'
;MGKIKKVIYAVIILFIVVLTTMESKTYYVSATNKKLNILFISSYDFNFISFDDQIAGIKDGLNNNVNLRVEYLDSELIRSEKSIENFYNIIKYTIENYDRFDAIITGDDEALEFALKYRDDLFKGIPISFLGVEKLDLLEKAFEYDMVSGVREMESISENLELIKCNHPNVKNIVFVNDAGDKFYPDIVKEYSNFDFSVITTKDISQEEFKDILSEFKDNTAIISLYPGKFKDGKTLRYLEVNKVITEYANDVPIYNILEYGIGTGSIGGKVVDHYKQGEMAGRIVLKLLQGEEPLSIFIDNDNANSYVFDYDVLRKYNISKKTCLKIQ
;
A
#
# COMPACT_ATOMS: atom_id res chain seq x y z
N MET A 1 -16.96 -6.21 -67.68
CA MET A 1 -16.36 -7.04 -66.62
C MET A 1 -14.93 -6.67 -66.22
N GLY A 2 -14.10 -6.08 -67.09
CA GLY A 2 -12.70 -5.78 -66.79
C GLY A 2 -12.43 -4.58 -65.86
N LYS A 3 -13.25 -3.52 -65.90
CA LYS A 3 -13.03 -2.31 -65.07
C LYS A 3 -13.38 -2.52 -63.60
N ILE A 4 -14.42 -3.28 -63.29
CA ILE A 4 -14.84 -3.56 -61.92
C ILE A 4 -13.80 -4.46 -61.20
N LYS A 5 -13.25 -5.46 -61.86
CA LYS A 5 -12.17 -6.28 -61.30
C LYS A 5 -10.91 -5.46 -60.96
N LYS A 6 -10.53 -4.50 -61.81
CA LYS A 6 -9.37 -3.61 -61.54
C LYS A 6 -9.59 -2.72 -60.31
N VAL A 7 -10.81 -2.21 -60.12
CA VAL A 7 -11.15 -1.41 -58.92
C VAL A 7 -11.12 -2.25 -57.66
N ILE A 8 -11.65 -3.48 -57.69
CA ILE A 8 -11.63 -4.41 -56.55
C ILE A 8 -10.17 -4.76 -56.19
N TYR A 9 -9.32 -5.05 -57.16
CA TYR A 9 -7.90 -5.33 -56.91
C TYR A 9 -7.17 -4.11 -56.32
N ALA A 10 -7.44 -2.89 -56.78
CA ALA A 10 -6.85 -1.68 -56.25
C ALA A 10 -7.28 -1.41 -54.79
N VAL A 11 -8.54 -1.67 -54.46
CA VAL A 11 -9.06 -1.55 -53.07
C VAL A 11 -8.46 -2.61 -52.15
N ILE A 12 -8.30 -3.87 -52.63
CA ILE A 12 -7.67 -4.95 -51.84
C ILE A 12 -6.18 -4.63 -51.61
N ILE A 13 -5.47 -4.14 -52.61
CA ILE A 13 -4.06 -3.75 -52.43
C ILE A 13 -3.92 -2.56 -51.46
N LEU A 14 -4.81 -1.56 -51.55
CA LEU A 14 -4.82 -0.44 -50.61
C LEU A 14 -5.11 -0.91 -49.18
N PHE A 15 -6.02 -1.87 -49.02
CA PHE A 15 -6.35 -2.45 -47.72
C PHE A 15 -5.18 -3.27 -47.13
N ILE A 16 -4.46 -4.01 -47.96
CA ILE A 16 -3.27 -4.76 -47.57
C ILE A 16 -2.12 -3.78 -47.21
N VAL A 17 -1.94 -2.69 -47.94
CA VAL A 17 -0.94 -1.66 -47.64
C VAL A 17 -1.28 -0.94 -46.34
N VAL A 18 -2.56 -0.64 -46.09
CA VAL A 18 -2.99 -0.04 -44.81
C VAL A 18 -2.80 -1.02 -43.63
N LEU A 19 -3.04 -2.33 -43.85
CA LEU A 19 -2.79 -3.36 -42.82
C LEU A 19 -1.30 -3.59 -42.57
N THR A 20 -0.43 -3.41 -43.58
CA THR A 20 1.02 -3.55 -43.37
C THR A 20 1.67 -2.29 -42.80
N THR A 21 1.03 -1.11 -42.93
CA THR A 21 1.49 0.14 -42.32
C THR A 21 0.96 0.33 -40.87
N MET A 22 0.00 -0.46 -40.44
CA MET A 22 -0.26 -0.69 -39.02
C MET A 22 0.79 -1.69 -38.48
N GLU A 23 2.06 -1.35 -38.63
CA GLU A 23 3.09 -1.96 -37.80
C GLU A 23 2.66 -1.69 -36.33
N SER A 24 2.09 -2.72 -35.71
CA SER A 24 2.13 -2.81 -34.29
C SER A 24 3.58 -2.56 -33.91
N LYS A 25 3.86 -1.44 -33.26
CA LYS A 25 5.10 -1.24 -32.51
C LYS A 25 5.13 -2.27 -31.40
N THR A 26 5.27 -3.53 -31.76
CA THR A 26 5.74 -4.54 -30.85
C THR A 26 7.15 -4.10 -30.51
N TYR A 27 7.32 -3.38 -29.42
CA TYR A 27 8.61 -3.23 -28.80
C TYR A 27 9.04 -4.64 -28.43
N TYR A 28 9.79 -5.29 -29.30
CA TYR A 28 10.63 -6.40 -28.89
C TYR A 28 11.54 -5.81 -27.83
N VAL A 29 11.21 -6.06 -26.56
CA VAL A 29 12.20 -5.99 -25.50
C VAL A 29 13.21 -7.07 -25.88
N SER A 30 14.19 -6.68 -26.68
CA SER A 30 15.41 -7.44 -26.84
C SER A 30 15.84 -7.72 -25.39
N ALA A 31 16.05 -9.00 -25.07
CA ALA A 31 16.60 -9.42 -23.79
C ALA A 31 18.05 -8.91 -23.73
N THR A 32 18.20 -7.59 -23.60
CA THR A 32 19.47 -7.00 -23.22
C THR A 32 19.60 -7.28 -21.73
N ASN A 33 20.71 -7.87 -21.31
CA ASN A 33 21.12 -8.07 -19.91
C ASN A 33 21.31 -6.73 -19.16
N LYS A 34 20.74 -5.64 -19.66
CA LYS A 34 20.84 -4.31 -19.05
C LYS A 34 19.85 -4.24 -17.89
N LYS A 35 20.34 -4.00 -16.70
CA LYS A 35 19.51 -3.72 -15.53
C LYS A 35 18.72 -2.43 -15.72
N LEU A 36 17.48 -2.42 -15.24
CA LEU A 36 16.69 -1.20 -15.17
C LEU A 36 17.26 -0.28 -14.09
N ASN A 37 17.39 1.00 -14.42
CA ASN A 37 17.73 2.04 -13.45
C ASN A 37 16.45 2.61 -12.85
N ILE A 38 16.17 2.31 -11.60
CA ILE A 38 14.95 2.73 -10.90
C ILE A 38 15.32 3.69 -9.78
N LEU A 39 14.61 4.81 -9.71
CA LEU A 39 14.61 5.69 -8.55
C LEU A 39 13.43 5.32 -7.66
N PHE A 40 13.69 4.90 -6.42
CA PHE A 40 12.68 4.78 -5.38
C PHE A 40 12.73 5.99 -4.48
N ILE A 41 11.62 6.72 -4.39
CA ILE A 41 11.43 7.83 -3.47
C ILE A 41 10.56 7.32 -2.32
N SER A 42 11.13 7.21 -1.13
CA SER A 42 10.41 6.84 0.09
C SER A 42 9.92 8.07 0.82
N SER A 43 8.68 8.07 1.31
CA SER A 43 8.17 9.12 2.19
C SER A 43 8.90 9.17 3.52
N TYR A 44 9.42 8.03 3.99
CA TYR A 44 10.04 7.84 5.30
C TYR A 44 11.52 7.53 5.18
N ASP A 45 12.22 7.52 6.31
CA ASP A 45 13.64 7.17 6.38
C ASP A 45 13.87 5.63 6.32
N PHE A 46 15.14 5.22 6.26
CA PHE A 46 15.52 3.79 6.18
C PHE A 46 15.26 2.97 7.45
N ASN A 47 14.93 3.62 8.59
CA ASN A 47 14.56 2.94 9.84
C ASN A 47 13.04 2.73 9.94
N PHE A 48 12.27 3.25 8.99
CA PHE A 48 10.84 3.04 9.01
C PHE A 48 10.52 1.56 8.83
N ILE A 49 9.56 1.09 9.59
CA ILE A 49 9.32 -0.34 9.80
C ILE A 49 9.00 -1.11 8.50
N SER A 50 8.36 -0.46 7.50
CA SER A 50 8.00 -1.09 6.22
C SER A 50 9.11 -1.04 5.16
N PHE A 51 10.18 -0.28 5.39
CA PHE A 51 11.16 0.04 4.35
C PHE A 51 11.84 -1.20 3.75
N ASP A 52 12.33 -2.11 4.58
CA ASP A 52 13.05 -3.30 4.10
C ASP A 52 12.14 -4.22 3.28
N ASP A 53 10.88 -4.37 3.69
CA ASP A 53 9.88 -5.16 2.98
C ASP A 53 9.50 -4.52 1.65
N GLN A 54 9.27 -3.21 1.61
CA GLN A 54 9.05 -2.47 0.37
C GLN A 54 10.20 -2.67 -0.62
N ILE A 55 11.45 -2.52 -0.17
CA ILE A 55 12.65 -2.69 -1.02
C ILE A 55 12.79 -4.13 -1.52
N ALA A 56 12.57 -5.11 -0.67
CA ALA A 56 12.65 -6.52 -1.07
C ALA A 56 11.59 -6.86 -2.12
N GLY A 57 10.35 -6.43 -1.88
CA GLY A 57 9.25 -6.60 -2.82
C GLY A 57 9.50 -5.93 -4.17
N ILE A 58 9.93 -4.66 -4.17
CA ILE A 58 10.28 -3.93 -5.40
C ILE A 58 11.32 -4.69 -6.23
N LYS A 59 12.39 -5.18 -5.61
CA LYS A 59 13.43 -5.94 -6.30
C LYS A 59 12.88 -7.22 -6.92
N ASP A 60 12.05 -7.96 -6.19
CA ASP A 60 11.45 -9.21 -6.68
C ASP A 60 10.45 -8.93 -7.80
N GLY A 61 9.61 -7.89 -7.68
CA GLY A 61 8.69 -7.45 -8.72
C GLY A 61 9.40 -7.05 -10.03
N LEU A 62 10.64 -6.57 -9.93
CA LEU A 62 11.53 -6.24 -11.05
C LEU A 62 12.44 -7.43 -11.46
N ASN A 63 12.13 -8.66 -11.01
CA ASN A 63 12.90 -9.88 -11.28
C ASN A 63 14.37 -9.79 -10.83
N ASN A 64 14.67 -9.01 -9.81
CA ASN A 64 16.03 -8.74 -9.31
C ASN A 64 16.99 -8.18 -10.38
N ASN A 65 16.47 -7.68 -11.52
CA ASN A 65 17.26 -7.13 -12.61
C ASN A 65 17.22 -5.59 -12.61
N VAL A 66 17.61 -5.00 -11.48
CA VAL A 66 17.47 -3.56 -11.20
C VAL A 66 18.74 -2.98 -10.57
N ASN A 67 19.05 -1.74 -10.96
CA ASN A 67 19.89 -0.82 -10.21
C ASN A 67 18.94 0.12 -9.47
N LEU A 68 18.71 -0.13 -8.18
CA LEU A 68 17.79 0.64 -7.37
C LEU A 68 18.55 1.76 -6.64
N ARG A 69 18.21 2.99 -6.95
CA ARG A 69 18.60 4.18 -6.20
C ARG A 69 17.47 4.55 -5.26
N VAL A 70 17.79 4.83 -4.00
CA VAL A 70 16.81 5.25 -2.99
C VAL A 70 17.11 6.66 -2.53
N GLU A 71 16.07 7.48 -2.48
CA GLU A 71 16.08 8.81 -1.88
C GLU A 71 14.95 8.94 -0.86
N TYR A 72 15.21 9.59 0.27
CA TYR A 72 14.32 9.67 1.42
C TYR A 72 13.79 11.09 1.59
N LEU A 73 12.46 11.25 1.52
CA LEU A 73 11.79 12.54 1.77
C LEU A 73 11.79 12.88 3.27
N ASP A 74 11.80 11.83 4.13
CA ASP A 74 11.80 11.96 5.60
C ASP A 74 10.66 12.84 6.14
N SER A 75 9.46 12.60 5.63
CA SER A 75 8.27 13.43 5.88
C SER A 75 7.76 13.36 7.33
N GLU A 76 8.13 12.37 8.11
CA GLU A 76 7.78 12.32 9.55
C GLU A 76 8.49 13.39 10.36
N LEU A 77 9.77 13.61 10.08
CA LEU A 77 10.61 14.53 10.83
C LEU A 77 10.64 15.93 10.23
N ILE A 78 10.52 16.06 8.90
CA ILE A 78 10.84 17.30 8.18
C ILE A 78 9.70 17.68 7.22
N ARG A 79 8.71 18.45 7.70
CA ARG A 79 7.51 18.88 6.92
C ARG A 79 7.51 20.37 6.56
N SER A 80 8.66 21.02 6.41
CA SER A 80 8.70 22.43 6.02
C SER A 80 8.81 22.61 4.50
N GLU A 81 8.31 23.72 3.98
CA GLU A 81 8.50 24.07 2.56
C GLU A 81 9.97 24.04 2.16
N LYS A 82 10.86 24.48 3.06
CA LYS A 82 12.29 24.47 2.83
C LYS A 82 12.87 23.05 2.73
N SER A 83 12.35 22.08 3.48
CA SER A 83 12.81 20.69 3.38
C SER A 83 12.42 20.09 2.04
N ILE A 84 11.21 20.38 1.57
CA ILE A 84 10.75 19.97 0.23
C ILE A 84 11.60 20.60 -0.88
N GLU A 85 11.96 21.90 -0.75
CA GLU A 85 12.87 22.58 -1.67
C GLU A 85 14.27 21.94 -1.68
N ASN A 86 14.79 21.63 -0.52
CA ASN A 86 16.08 20.93 -0.41
C ASN A 86 16.04 19.55 -1.07
N PHE A 87 14.97 18.79 -0.82
CA PHE A 87 14.78 17.49 -1.42
C PHE A 87 14.64 17.60 -2.95
N TYR A 88 13.89 18.57 -3.45
CA TYR A 88 13.81 18.87 -4.89
C TYR A 88 15.21 19.07 -5.49
N ASN A 89 16.07 19.87 -4.83
CA ASN A 89 17.43 20.12 -5.32
C ASN A 89 18.29 18.83 -5.31
N ILE A 90 18.12 17.96 -4.32
CA ILE A 90 18.78 16.65 -4.27
C ILE A 90 18.35 15.79 -5.45
N ILE A 91 17.04 15.66 -5.67
CA ILE A 91 16.49 14.85 -6.78
C ILE A 91 16.94 15.42 -8.14
N LYS A 92 16.88 16.73 -8.31
CA LYS A 92 17.35 17.40 -9.53
C LYS A 92 18.82 17.09 -9.80
N TYR A 93 19.68 17.26 -8.79
CA TYR A 93 21.09 16.91 -8.90
C TYR A 93 21.30 15.43 -9.25
N THR A 94 20.51 14.54 -8.63
CA THR A 94 20.56 13.10 -8.88
C THR A 94 20.21 12.79 -10.34
N ILE A 95 19.13 13.38 -10.87
CA ILE A 95 18.70 13.17 -12.27
C ILE A 95 19.73 13.71 -13.26
N GLU A 96 20.34 14.87 -12.97
CA GLU A 96 21.32 15.50 -13.86
C GLU A 96 22.68 14.80 -13.88
N ASN A 97 23.05 14.08 -12.82
CA ASN A 97 24.39 13.51 -12.64
C ASN A 97 24.46 11.98 -12.61
N TYR A 98 23.32 11.30 -12.61
CA TYR A 98 23.24 9.85 -12.71
C TYR A 98 22.80 9.42 -14.14
N ASP A 99 22.98 8.13 -14.42
CA ASP A 99 22.37 7.55 -15.61
C ASP A 99 20.86 7.76 -15.58
N ARG A 100 20.28 7.93 -16.77
CA ARG A 100 18.83 8.12 -16.91
C ARG A 100 18.07 7.01 -16.22
N PHE A 101 17.09 7.38 -15.40
CA PHE A 101 16.15 6.44 -14.79
C PHE A 101 15.14 5.95 -15.83
N ASP A 102 14.91 4.65 -15.86
CA ASP A 102 13.93 4.01 -16.72
C ASP A 102 12.51 4.16 -16.18
N ALA A 103 12.37 4.16 -14.83
CA ALA A 103 11.11 4.46 -14.15
C ALA A 103 11.37 4.95 -12.71
N ILE A 104 10.32 5.45 -12.08
CA ILE A 104 10.28 5.89 -10.69
C ILE A 104 9.27 5.04 -9.93
N ILE A 105 9.60 4.71 -8.69
CA ILE A 105 8.66 4.15 -7.74
C ILE A 105 8.55 5.12 -6.56
N THR A 106 7.34 5.38 -6.08
CA THR A 106 7.11 6.20 -4.88
C THR A 106 6.47 5.34 -3.80
N GLY A 107 6.97 5.45 -2.57
CA GLY A 107 6.40 4.82 -1.39
C GLY A 107 5.66 5.84 -0.56
N ASP A 108 4.38 5.55 -0.33
CA ASP A 108 3.43 6.30 0.46
C ASP A 108 3.01 7.67 -0.13
N ASP A 109 2.05 8.34 0.50
CA ASP A 109 1.38 9.53 -0.03
C ASP A 109 2.31 10.70 -0.35
N GLU A 110 3.22 11.04 0.57
CA GLU A 110 4.05 12.24 0.47
C GLU A 110 5.06 12.15 -0.70
N ALA A 111 5.58 10.93 -0.95
CA ALA A 111 6.47 10.71 -2.07
C ALA A 111 5.74 10.80 -3.41
N LEU A 112 4.51 10.28 -3.49
CA LEU A 112 3.68 10.43 -4.69
C LEU A 112 3.28 11.89 -4.90
N GLU A 113 2.86 12.60 -3.85
CA GLU A 113 2.53 14.03 -3.93
C GLU A 113 3.72 14.85 -4.45
N PHE A 114 4.92 14.58 -3.94
CA PHE A 114 6.16 15.19 -4.45
C PHE A 114 6.38 14.87 -5.92
N ALA A 115 6.28 13.61 -6.32
CA ALA A 115 6.54 13.19 -7.69
C ALA A 115 5.54 13.82 -8.68
N LEU A 116 4.26 13.92 -8.32
CA LEU A 116 3.24 14.57 -9.15
C LEU A 116 3.44 16.08 -9.21
N LYS A 117 3.77 16.74 -8.08
CA LYS A 117 4.04 18.18 -8.04
C LYS A 117 5.16 18.60 -9.00
N TYR A 118 6.21 17.79 -9.10
CA TYR A 118 7.37 18.07 -9.93
C TYR A 118 7.43 17.22 -11.21
N ARG A 119 6.30 16.64 -11.61
CA ARG A 119 6.19 15.73 -12.75
C ARG A 119 6.78 16.29 -14.04
N ASP A 120 6.40 17.50 -14.39
CA ASP A 120 6.80 18.12 -15.66
C ASP A 120 8.23 18.63 -15.66
N ASP A 121 8.76 18.96 -14.48
CA ASP A 121 10.10 19.53 -14.31
C ASP A 121 11.17 18.43 -14.15
N LEU A 122 10.94 17.46 -13.25
CA LEU A 122 11.93 16.43 -12.92
C LEU A 122 11.69 15.10 -13.64
N PHE A 123 10.43 14.70 -13.84
CA PHE A 123 10.08 13.34 -14.22
C PHE A 123 9.34 13.22 -15.55
N LYS A 124 9.43 14.24 -16.38
CA LYS A 124 8.70 14.28 -17.66
C LYS A 124 8.99 13.07 -18.55
N GLY A 125 7.92 12.33 -18.90
CA GLY A 125 7.99 11.16 -19.76
C GLY A 125 8.64 9.92 -19.13
N ILE A 126 8.88 9.93 -17.81
CA ILE A 126 9.35 8.77 -17.06
C ILE A 126 8.15 8.08 -16.40
N PRO A 127 7.92 6.77 -16.55
CA PRO A 127 6.85 6.06 -15.84
C PRO A 127 6.99 6.17 -14.33
N ILE A 128 5.85 6.34 -13.63
CA ILE A 128 5.80 6.34 -12.17
C ILE A 128 4.88 5.21 -11.71
N SER A 129 5.40 4.33 -10.86
CA SER A 129 4.59 3.40 -10.07
C SER A 129 4.58 3.84 -8.62
N PHE A 130 3.47 3.63 -7.92
CA PHE A 130 3.37 3.95 -6.50
C PHE A 130 2.91 2.74 -5.69
N LEU A 131 3.21 2.76 -4.39
CA LEU A 131 2.73 1.81 -3.39
C LEU A 131 2.39 2.55 -2.09
N GLY A 132 1.55 1.97 -1.25
CA GLY A 132 1.23 2.52 0.07
C GLY A 132 0.38 3.79 0.05
N VAL A 133 -0.32 4.10 -1.05
CA VAL A 133 -1.09 5.34 -1.19
C VAL A 133 -2.51 5.13 -0.67
N GLU A 134 -2.92 5.92 0.34
CA GLU A 134 -4.25 5.87 0.94
C GLU A 134 -5.18 6.99 0.43
N LYS A 135 -4.65 8.20 0.15
CA LYS A 135 -5.44 9.41 -0.17
C LYS A 135 -6.12 9.31 -1.52
N LEU A 136 -7.47 9.29 -1.53
CA LEU A 136 -8.25 9.19 -2.76
C LEU A 136 -8.06 10.38 -3.71
N ASP A 137 -8.00 11.59 -3.18
CA ASP A 137 -7.78 12.81 -3.97
C ASP A 137 -6.40 12.81 -4.66
N LEU A 138 -5.41 12.22 -4.02
CA LEU A 138 -4.09 12.03 -4.60
C LEU A 138 -4.10 11.00 -5.72
N LEU A 139 -4.86 9.91 -5.56
CA LEU A 139 -5.06 8.90 -6.61
C LEU A 139 -5.80 9.50 -7.83
N GLU A 140 -6.88 10.26 -7.61
CA GLU A 140 -7.59 10.96 -8.68
C GLU A 140 -6.62 11.86 -9.47
N LYS A 141 -5.79 12.63 -8.78
CA LYS A 141 -4.77 13.48 -9.39
C LYS A 141 -3.69 12.67 -10.14
N ALA A 142 -3.30 11.51 -9.62
CA ALA A 142 -2.30 10.65 -10.27
C ALA A 142 -2.78 10.17 -11.65
N PHE A 143 -4.08 9.89 -11.79
CA PHE A 143 -4.67 9.42 -13.05
C PHE A 143 -4.94 10.53 -14.08
N GLU A 144 -4.70 11.80 -13.75
CA GLU A 144 -4.63 12.88 -14.74
C GLU A 144 -3.35 12.80 -15.61
N TYR A 145 -2.36 11.99 -15.19
CA TYR A 145 -1.09 11.84 -15.88
C TYR A 145 -0.98 10.50 -16.59
N ASP A 146 -0.49 10.54 -17.82
CA ASP A 146 -0.08 9.33 -18.54
C ASP A 146 1.08 8.64 -17.82
N MET A 147 1.13 7.30 -17.89
CA MET A 147 2.21 6.47 -17.37
C MET A 147 2.38 6.54 -15.83
N VAL A 148 1.29 6.83 -15.09
CA VAL A 148 1.25 6.78 -13.62
C VAL A 148 0.25 5.73 -13.19
N SER A 149 0.68 4.73 -12.42
CA SER A 149 -0.18 3.68 -11.86
C SER A 149 0.47 3.10 -10.61
N GLY A 150 -0.24 2.26 -9.85
CA GLY A 150 0.34 1.70 -8.65
C GLY A 150 -0.60 0.81 -7.85
N VAL A 151 -0.29 0.69 -6.58
CA VAL A 151 -1.01 -0.10 -5.60
C VAL A 151 -1.54 0.83 -4.52
N ARG A 152 -2.86 0.87 -4.39
CA ARG A 152 -3.51 1.56 -3.28
C ARG A 152 -3.34 0.74 -2.00
N GLU A 153 -3.04 1.42 -0.90
CA GLU A 153 -3.13 0.80 0.41
C GLU A 153 -4.58 0.74 0.89
N MET A 154 -5.02 -0.45 1.26
CA MET A 154 -6.36 -0.69 1.76
C MET A 154 -6.34 -1.48 3.04
N GLU A 155 -7.14 -1.04 4.01
CA GLU A 155 -7.33 -1.76 5.27
C GLU A 155 -8.37 -2.86 5.06
N SER A 156 -8.02 -4.11 5.36
CA SER A 156 -8.94 -5.26 5.27
C SER A 156 -9.83 -5.37 6.53
N ILE A 157 -10.63 -4.34 6.80
CA ILE A 157 -11.48 -4.29 8.02
C ILE A 157 -12.59 -5.35 7.96
N SER A 158 -13.28 -5.48 6.83
CA SER A 158 -14.38 -6.45 6.66
C SER A 158 -13.90 -7.88 6.87
N GLU A 159 -12.74 -8.24 6.32
CA GLU A 159 -12.15 -9.56 6.47
C GLU A 159 -11.76 -9.85 7.92
N ASN A 160 -11.23 -8.87 8.62
CA ASN A 160 -10.91 -9.01 10.04
C ASN A 160 -12.18 -9.14 10.89
N LEU A 161 -13.27 -8.45 10.56
CA LEU A 161 -14.58 -8.64 11.21
C LEU A 161 -15.16 -10.03 10.96
N GLU A 162 -15.03 -10.58 9.75
CA GLU A 162 -15.45 -11.97 9.47
C GLU A 162 -14.58 -12.97 10.26
N LEU A 163 -13.28 -12.73 10.39
CA LEU A 163 -12.42 -13.54 11.26
C LEU A 163 -12.89 -13.50 12.71
N ILE A 164 -13.20 -12.32 13.25
CA ILE A 164 -13.72 -12.16 14.61
C ILE A 164 -15.04 -12.90 14.79
N LYS A 165 -15.99 -12.70 13.88
CA LYS A 165 -17.32 -13.34 13.90
C LYS A 165 -17.24 -14.86 13.89
N CYS A 166 -16.34 -15.43 13.08
CA CYS A 166 -16.15 -16.86 12.98
C CYS A 166 -15.43 -17.48 14.19
N ASN A 167 -14.43 -16.78 14.73
CA ASN A 167 -13.56 -17.32 15.76
C ASN A 167 -14.02 -16.99 17.19
N HIS A 168 -14.81 -15.92 17.36
CA HIS A 168 -15.21 -15.40 18.67
C HIS A 168 -16.74 -15.13 18.70
N PRO A 169 -17.57 -16.17 18.73
CA PRO A 169 -19.06 -16.03 18.63
C PRO A 169 -19.68 -15.23 19.79
N ASN A 170 -18.97 -15.09 20.90
CA ASN A 170 -19.42 -14.33 22.06
C ASN A 170 -19.12 -12.83 21.97
N VAL A 171 -18.25 -12.42 21.03
CA VAL A 171 -17.90 -11.01 20.84
C VAL A 171 -19.11 -10.25 20.31
N LYS A 172 -19.38 -9.11 20.94
CA LYS A 172 -20.43 -8.15 20.56
C LYS A 172 -19.86 -6.75 20.36
N ASN A 173 -18.77 -6.42 21.03
CA ASN A 173 -18.17 -5.09 21.00
C ASN A 173 -16.88 -5.14 20.16
N ILE A 174 -16.79 -4.28 19.16
CA ILE A 174 -15.57 -4.06 18.38
C ILE A 174 -14.99 -2.69 18.74
N VAL A 175 -13.73 -2.68 19.13
CA VAL A 175 -13.02 -1.46 19.50
C VAL A 175 -11.91 -1.21 18.48
N PHE A 176 -12.03 -0.14 17.72
CA PHE A 176 -10.93 0.36 16.90
C PHE A 176 -9.98 1.21 17.74
N VAL A 177 -8.68 0.99 17.58
CA VAL A 177 -7.65 1.79 18.26
C VAL A 177 -6.79 2.47 17.21
N ASN A 178 -6.78 3.83 17.20
CA ASN A 178 -5.99 4.63 16.28
C ASN A 178 -5.52 5.95 16.92
N ASP A 179 -4.72 6.75 16.19
CA ASP A 179 -4.36 8.12 16.58
C ASP A 179 -4.95 9.19 15.65
N ALA A 180 -5.57 8.80 14.56
CA ALA A 180 -5.97 9.68 13.46
C ALA A 180 -7.33 10.38 13.64
N GLY A 181 -7.95 10.33 14.84
CA GLY A 181 -9.29 10.88 15.07
C GLY A 181 -10.38 9.95 14.53
N ASP A 182 -11.53 10.53 14.18
CA ASP A 182 -12.75 9.80 13.83
C ASP A 182 -12.65 8.94 12.54
N LYS A 183 -11.64 8.06 12.44
CA LYS A 183 -11.62 7.02 11.42
C LYS A 183 -12.71 6.00 11.79
N PHE A 184 -13.95 6.43 11.53
CA PHE A 184 -15.14 5.62 11.70
C PHE A 184 -15.55 5.13 10.31
N TYR A 185 -15.85 3.87 10.17
CA TYR A 185 -16.20 3.23 8.90
C TYR A 185 -17.73 3.08 8.81
N PRO A 186 -18.50 4.13 8.40
CA PRO A 186 -19.95 4.13 8.52
C PRO A 186 -20.63 3.02 7.71
N ASP A 187 -20.09 2.68 6.56
CA ASP A 187 -20.65 1.62 5.71
C ASP A 187 -20.40 0.24 6.34
N ILE A 188 -19.21 0.00 6.90
CA ILE A 188 -18.86 -1.22 7.61
C ILE A 188 -19.73 -1.38 8.86
N VAL A 189 -19.92 -0.33 9.64
CA VAL A 189 -20.79 -0.34 10.83
C VAL A 189 -22.21 -0.70 10.46
N LYS A 190 -22.72 -0.20 9.33
CA LYS A 190 -24.06 -0.52 8.83
C LYS A 190 -24.16 -1.98 8.37
N GLU A 191 -23.16 -2.48 7.68
CA GLU A 191 -23.09 -3.86 7.18
C GLU A 191 -23.00 -4.85 8.35
N TYR A 192 -22.15 -4.56 9.33
CA TYR A 192 -21.91 -5.41 10.51
C TYR A 192 -22.74 -4.97 11.73
N SER A 193 -24.01 -4.63 11.54
CA SER A 193 -24.93 -4.12 12.57
C SER A 193 -25.21 -5.07 13.76
N ASN A 194 -24.69 -6.28 13.72
CA ASN A 194 -24.70 -7.24 14.84
C ASN A 194 -23.60 -6.98 15.89
N PHE A 195 -22.67 -6.07 15.60
CA PHE A 195 -21.66 -5.60 16.54
C PHE A 195 -21.95 -4.18 17.02
N ASP A 196 -21.56 -3.89 18.25
CA ASP A 196 -21.47 -2.54 18.78
C ASP A 196 -20.05 -2.03 18.56
N PHE A 197 -19.92 -0.89 17.89
CA PHE A 197 -18.61 -0.31 17.53
C PHE A 197 -18.25 0.87 18.41
N SER A 198 -16.98 0.94 18.80
CA SER A 198 -16.40 2.10 19.45
C SER A 198 -14.98 2.37 18.95
N VAL A 199 -14.50 3.60 19.15
CA VAL A 199 -13.16 4.03 18.74
C VAL A 199 -12.43 4.61 19.95
N ILE A 200 -11.19 4.19 20.14
CA ILE A 200 -10.25 4.83 21.06
C ILE A 200 -9.28 5.63 20.22
N THR A 201 -9.32 6.95 20.34
CA THR A 201 -8.37 7.84 19.69
C THR A 201 -7.26 8.17 20.68
N THR A 202 -6.08 7.59 20.49
CA THR A 202 -4.97 7.69 21.45
C THR A 202 -4.50 9.14 21.65
N LYS A 203 -4.54 10.00 20.63
CA LYS A 203 -4.16 11.41 20.76
C LYS A 203 -5.09 12.24 21.63
N ASP A 204 -6.29 11.75 21.95
CA ASP A 204 -7.25 12.46 22.79
C ASP A 204 -7.12 12.09 24.28
N ILE A 205 -6.35 11.06 24.60
CA ILE A 205 -6.13 10.52 25.93
C ILE A 205 -4.64 10.38 26.26
N SER A 206 -4.29 10.38 27.54
CA SER A 206 -2.95 10.05 28.01
C SER A 206 -2.67 8.55 27.92
N GLN A 207 -1.40 8.16 27.97
CA GLN A 207 -1.03 6.75 27.99
C GLN A 207 -1.58 6.01 29.22
N GLU A 208 -1.69 6.66 30.36
CA GLU A 208 -2.28 6.05 31.57
C GLU A 208 -3.79 5.85 31.42
N GLU A 209 -4.53 6.87 30.95
CA GLU A 209 -5.96 6.73 30.64
C GLU A 209 -6.21 5.60 29.63
N PHE A 210 -5.31 5.42 28.64
CA PHE A 210 -5.41 4.33 27.68
C PHE A 210 -5.30 2.96 28.35
N LYS A 211 -4.36 2.77 29.27
CA LYS A 211 -4.21 1.53 30.04
C LYS A 211 -5.43 1.24 30.92
N ASP A 212 -5.97 2.28 31.57
CA ASP A 212 -7.16 2.16 32.41
C ASP A 212 -8.36 1.68 31.56
N ILE A 213 -8.60 2.31 30.40
CA ILE A 213 -9.67 1.91 29.46
C ILE A 213 -9.50 0.45 29.02
N LEU A 214 -8.29 0.05 28.63
CA LEU A 214 -8.01 -1.32 28.21
C LEU A 214 -8.31 -2.34 29.33
N SER A 215 -8.00 -2.00 30.59
CA SER A 215 -8.21 -2.87 31.74
C SER A 215 -9.69 -3.12 32.09
N GLU A 216 -10.60 -2.30 31.56
CA GLU A 216 -12.05 -2.43 31.76
C GLU A 216 -12.73 -3.37 30.76
N PHE A 217 -12.02 -3.78 29.70
CA PHE A 217 -12.58 -4.64 28.66
C PHE A 217 -12.94 -6.03 29.20
N LYS A 218 -14.00 -6.61 28.60
CA LYS A 218 -14.56 -7.90 28.97
C LYS A 218 -14.44 -8.87 27.79
N ASP A 219 -14.67 -10.14 28.05
CA ASP A 219 -14.60 -11.27 27.12
C ASP A 219 -15.54 -11.19 25.91
N ASN A 220 -16.53 -10.27 25.92
CA ASN A 220 -17.39 -9.98 24.78
C ASN A 220 -16.86 -8.87 23.85
N THR A 221 -15.62 -8.46 24.02
CA THR A 221 -14.96 -7.40 23.25
C THR A 221 -13.85 -7.98 22.35
N ALA A 222 -13.64 -7.41 21.19
CA ALA A 222 -12.46 -7.60 20.36
C ALA A 222 -11.88 -6.25 19.95
N ILE A 223 -10.56 -6.20 19.81
CA ILE A 223 -9.83 -4.99 19.40
C ILE A 223 -9.33 -5.19 17.96
N ILE A 224 -9.50 -4.15 17.13
CA ILE A 224 -8.79 -4.00 15.86
C ILE A 224 -7.82 -2.83 16.02
N SER A 225 -6.52 -3.14 16.06
CA SER A 225 -5.44 -2.16 16.12
C SER A 225 -5.16 -1.61 14.73
N LEU A 226 -5.47 -0.33 14.52
CA LEU A 226 -5.25 0.40 13.28
C LEU A 226 -3.86 1.06 13.29
N TYR A 227 -3.81 2.39 13.48
CA TYR A 227 -2.57 3.19 13.51
C TYR A 227 -2.42 3.97 14.83
N PRO A 228 -2.42 3.31 16.00
CA PRO A 228 -2.21 4.01 17.26
C PRO A 228 -0.74 4.39 17.44
N GLY A 229 -0.47 5.52 18.11
CA GLY A 229 0.94 5.88 18.37
C GLY A 229 1.13 7.17 19.15
N LYS A 230 0.37 8.20 18.84
CA LYS A 230 0.47 9.52 19.49
C LYS A 230 -0.53 9.63 20.63
N PHE A 231 -0.09 10.18 21.76
CA PHE A 231 -0.92 10.38 22.95
C PHE A 231 -1.06 11.88 23.26
N LYS A 232 -2.14 12.24 23.97
CA LYS A 232 -2.44 13.62 24.38
C LYS A 232 -1.35 14.24 25.27
N ASP A 233 -0.69 13.44 26.06
CA ASP A 233 0.42 13.86 26.94
C ASP A 233 1.74 14.11 26.20
N GLY A 234 1.71 14.07 24.87
CA GLY A 234 2.87 14.30 23.99
C GLY A 234 3.77 13.08 23.82
N LYS A 235 3.47 11.96 24.48
CA LYS A 235 4.20 10.71 24.25
C LYS A 235 3.85 10.15 22.88
N THR A 236 4.85 9.59 22.22
CA THR A 236 4.69 8.85 20.97
C THR A 236 5.32 7.47 21.18
N LEU A 237 4.55 6.44 20.91
CA LEU A 237 5.01 5.06 20.90
C LEU A 237 5.00 4.56 19.46
N ARG A 238 5.97 3.73 19.11
CA ARG A 238 5.96 3.03 17.82
C ARG A 238 4.87 1.96 17.82
N TYR A 239 4.39 1.57 16.65
CA TYR A 239 3.30 0.61 16.49
C TYR A 239 3.47 -0.66 17.35
N LEU A 240 4.67 -1.27 17.33
CA LEU A 240 5.01 -2.43 18.17
C LEU A 240 4.85 -2.16 19.68
N GLU A 241 5.21 -0.96 20.13
CA GLU A 241 5.17 -0.60 21.54
C GLU A 241 3.72 -0.43 22.00
N VAL A 242 2.87 0.19 21.18
CA VAL A 242 1.44 0.33 21.48
C VAL A 242 0.76 -1.03 21.48
N ASN A 243 1.03 -1.90 20.53
CA ASN A 243 0.45 -3.25 20.50
C ASN A 243 0.85 -4.06 21.75
N LYS A 244 2.07 -3.90 22.27
CA LYS A 244 2.47 -4.49 23.57
C LYS A 244 1.64 -3.95 24.72
N VAL A 245 1.38 -2.63 24.77
CA VAL A 245 0.51 -2.05 25.78
C VAL A 245 -0.91 -2.62 25.67
N ILE A 246 -1.46 -2.72 24.46
CA ILE A 246 -2.78 -3.30 24.26
C ILE A 246 -2.82 -4.74 24.78
N THR A 247 -1.86 -5.57 24.41
CA THR A 247 -1.83 -6.99 24.82
C THR A 247 -1.59 -7.20 26.31
N GLU A 248 -0.87 -6.28 26.95
CA GLU A 248 -0.59 -6.33 28.40
C GLU A 248 -1.81 -5.95 29.25
N TYR A 249 -2.60 -4.95 28.80
CA TYR A 249 -3.65 -4.36 29.61
C TYR A 249 -5.07 -4.77 29.20
N ALA A 250 -5.29 -5.35 28.03
CA ALA A 250 -6.63 -5.60 27.48
C ALA A 250 -7.31 -6.91 27.96
N ASN A 251 -6.98 -7.43 29.14
CA ASN A 251 -7.71 -8.53 29.80
C ASN A 251 -8.00 -9.77 28.93
N ASP A 252 -7.02 -10.24 28.17
CA ASP A 252 -7.15 -11.42 27.30
C ASP A 252 -8.23 -11.33 26.20
N VAL A 253 -8.70 -10.13 25.84
CA VAL A 253 -9.60 -9.98 24.69
C VAL A 253 -8.85 -10.23 23.37
N PRO A 254 -9.50 -10.78 22.34
CA PRO A 254 -8.85 -11.01 21.06
C PRO A 254 -8.46 -9.70 20.36
N ILE A 255 -7.20 -9.62 19.90
CA ILE A 255 -6.62 -8.46 19.25
C ILE A 255 -6.26 -8.84 17.81
N TYR A 256 -6.82 -8.11 16.87
CA TYR A 256 -6.52 -8.21 15.45
C TYR A 256 -5.74 -6.98 14.98
N ASN A 257 -4.90 -7.15 13.97
CA ASN A 257 -4.07 -6.08 13.41
C ASN A 257 -4.41 -5.87 11.93
N ILE A 258 -4.26 -4.64 11.47
CA ILE A 258 -4.27 -4.33 10.04
C ILE A 258 -2.86 -4.25 9.46
N LEU A 259 -1.83 -4.18 10.30
CA LEU A 259 -0.42 -4.21 9.92
C LEU A 259 0.25 -5.46 10.49
N GLU A 260 1.15 -6.08 9.72
CA GLU A 260 1.86 -7.29 10.13
C GLU A 260 2.79 -7.07 11.35
N TYR A 261 3.28 -5.86 11.54
CA TYR A 261 4.23 -5.49 12.60
C TYR A 261 3.68 -5.64 14.03
N GLY A 262 2.37 -5.79 14.20
CA GLY A 262 1.77 -6.12 15.50
C GLY A 262 1.86 -7.60 15.87
N ILE A 263 2.14 -8.47 14.92
CA ILE A 263 2.17 -9.93 15.12
C ILE A 263 3.43 -10.32 15.88
N GLY A 264 3.30 -11.29 16.81
CA GLY A 264 4.39 -11.62 17.74
C GLY A 264 4.42 -10.79 19.02
N THR A 265 3.49 -9.83 19.19
CA THR A 265 3.33 -9.06 20.43
C THR A 265 2.21 -9.58 21.34
N GLY A 266 1.56 -10.68 20.98
CA GLY A 266 0.41 -11.25 21.67
C GLY A 266 -0.93 -11.02 20.97
N SER A 267 -0.95 -10.34 19.83
CA SER A 267 -2.11 -10.24 18.94
C SER A 267 -2.26 -11.50 18.08
N ILE A 268 -3.51 -11.76 17.64
CA ILE A 268 -3.83 -12.91 16.79
C ILE A 268 -3.23 -12.74 15.39
N GLY A 269 -3.14 -11.52 14.90
CA GLY A 269 -2.87 -11.18 13.51
C GLY A 269 -4.15 -10.83 12.77
N GLY A 270 -4.29 -11.24 11.52
CA GLY A 270 -5.46 -10.94 10.70
C GLY A 270 -5.15 -10.94 9.21
N LYS A 271 -6.01 -10.30 8.41
CA LYS A 271 -5.67 -9.89 7.06
C LYS A 271 -5.02 -8.50 7.15
N VAL A 272 -3.73 -8.45 6.89
CA VAL A 272 -2.87 -7.30 7.15
C VAL A 272 -2.34 -6.71 5.85
N VAL A 273 -2.02 -5.42 5.87
CA VAL A 273 -1.26 -4.77 4.81
C VAL A 273 0.11 -5.43 4.74
N ASP A 274 0.47 -5.87 3.53
CA ASP A 274 1.72 -6.59 3.25
C ASP A 274 2.61 -5.71 2.37
N HIS A 275 3.53 -5.00 3.00
CA HIS A 275 4.39 -4.02 2.32
C HIS A 275 5.37 -4.67 1.33
N TYR A 276 5.78 -5.91 1.58
CA TYR A 276 6.55 -6.67 0.60
C TYR A 276 5.73 -6.91 -0.67
N LYS A 277 4.48 -7.34 -0.51
CA LYS A 277 3.59 -7.63 -1.64
C LYS A 277 3.21 -6.37 -2.41
N GLN A 278 2.98 -5.26 -1.70
CA GLN A 278 2.80 -3.94 -2.34
C GLN A 278 4.02 -3.57 -3.18
N GLY A 279 5.22 -3.73 -2.64
CA GLY A 279 6.48 -3.49 -3.35
C GLY A 279 6.64 -4.38 -4.58
N GLU A 280 6.34 -5.68 -4.45
CA GLU A 280 6.38 -6.64 -5.57
C GLU A 280 5.42 -6.22 -6.68
N MET A 281 4.19 -5.86 -6.34
CA MET A 281 3.19 -5.42 -7.30
C MET A 281 3.59 -4.10 -7.96
N ALA A 282 4.10 -3.12 -7.22
CA ALA A 282 4.58 -1.86 -7.78
C ALA A 282 5.74 -2.07 -8.77
N GLY A 283 6.68 -2.97 -8.46
CA GLY A 283 7.74 -3.37 -9.39
C GLY A 283 7.19 -3.99 -10.67
N ARG A 284 6.20 -4.88 -10.58
CA ARG A 284 5.53 -5.48 -11.75
C ARG A 284 4.77 -4.44 -12.58
N ILE A 285 4.15 -3.45 -11.93
CA ILE A 285 3.47 -2.34 -12.62
C ILE A 285 4.47 -1.51 -13.43
N VAL A 286 5.67 -1.25 -12.90
CA VAL A 286 6.74 -0.60 -13.68
C VAL A 286 7.00 -1.34 -14.99
N LEU A 287 7.13 -2.67 -14.95
CA LEU A 287 7.38 -3.47 -16.18
C LEU A 287 6.25 -3.33 -17.18
N LYS A 288 5.00 -3.28 -16.72
CA LYS A 288 3.82 -3.09 -17.57
C LYS A 288 3.74 -1.68 -18.15
N LEU A 289 4.01 -0.65 -17.37
CA LEU A 289 4.09 0.73 -17.85
C LEU A 289 5.16 0.91 -18.93
N LEU A 290 6.33 0.27 -18.75
CA LEU A 290 7.39 0.27 -19.75
C LEU A 290 7.01 -0.48 -21.05
N GLN A 291 6.04 -1.39 -20.99
CA GLN A 291 5.46 -2.09 -22.14
C GLN A 291 4.33 -1.28 -22.80
N GLY A 292 3.91 -0.17 -22.20
CA GLY A 292 2.85 0.71 -22.70
C GLY A 292 1.44 0.23 -22.35
N GLU A 293 1.28 -0.57 -21.28
CA GLU A 293 -0.04 -0.91 -20.79
C GLU A 293 -0.76 0.32 -20.21
N GLU A 294 -2.07 0.34 -20.36
CA GLU A 294 -2.94 1.43 -19.90
C GLU A 294 -2.90 1.52 -18.36
N PRO A 295 -2.55 2.67 -17.76
CA PRO A 295 -2.37 2.81 -16.31
C PRO A 295 -3.54 2.33 -15.46
N LEU A 296 -4.77 2.70 -15.82
CA LEU A 296 -5.97 2.29 -15.07
C LEU A 296 -6.25 0.78 -15.15
N SER A 297 -5.84 0.12 -16.24
CA SER A 297 -6.05 -1.33 -16.40
C SER A 297 -5.14 -2.18 -15.53
N ILE A 298 -4.05 -1.60 -15.02
CA ILE A 298 -3.03 -2.26 -14.19
C ILE A 298 -2.99 -1.74 -12.76
N PHE A 299 -3.85 -0.78 -12.43
CA PHE A 299 -3.99 -0.24 -11.08
C PHE A 299 -4.60 -1.27 -10.14
N ILE A 300 -4.06 -1.38 -8.94
CA ILE A 300 -4.54 -2.27 -7.89
C ILE A 300 -5.32 -1.45 -6.86
N ASP A 301 -6.66 -1.46 -7.01
CA ASP A 301 -7.60 -0.81 -6.09
C ASP A 301 -8.41 -1.85 -5.31
N ASN A 302 -7.72 -2.70 -4.61
CA ASN A 302 -8.33 -3.72 -3.76
C ASN A 302 -7.26 -4.25 -2.78
N ASP A 303 -7.69 -5.09 -1.84
CA ASP A 303 -6.84 -5.67 -0.82
C ASP A 303 -6.05 -6.91 -1.27
N ASN A 304 -5.84 -7.11 -2.58
CA ASN A 304 -5.00 -8.19 -3.12
C ASN A 304 -3.53 -8.06 -2.70
N ALA A 305 -3.10 -6.85 -2.34
CA ALA A 305 -1.78 -6.59 -1.76
C ALA A 305 -1.71 -6.92 -0.27
N ASN A 306 -2.80 -7.42 0.34
CA ASN A 306 -2.85 -7.80 1.74
C ASN A 306 -2.69 -9.32 1.90
N SER A 307 -2.22 -9.74 3.06
CA SER A 307 -1.98 -11.15 3.38
C SER A 307 -2.62 -11.54 4.70
N TYR A 308 -3.06 -12.81 4.80
CA TYR A 308 -3.46 -13.40 6.08
C TYR A 308 -2.22 -13.86 6.83
N VAL A 309 -1.92 -13.19 7.94
CA VAL A 309 -0.77 -13.51 8.80
C VAL A 309 -1.25 -13.67 10.24
N PHE A 310 -0.84 -14.75 10.89
CA PHE A 310 -1.30 -15.08 12.23
C PHE A 310 -0.15 -15.54 13.14
N ASP A 311 -0.21 -15.16 14.41
CA ASP A 311 0.62 -15.72 15.46
C ASP A 311 0.09 -17.11 15.87
N TYR A 312 0.89 -18.13 15.62
CA TYR A 312 0.48 -19.52 15.88
C TYR A 312 0.23 -19.81 17.37
N ASP A 313 1.03 -19.28 18.25
CA ASP A 313 0.89 -19.51 19.70
C ASP A 313 -0.33 -18.80 20.23
N VAL A 314 -0.65 -17.61 19.71
CA VAL A 314 -1.86 -16.87 20.06
C VAL A 314 -3.11 -17.57 19.52
N LEU A 315 -3.08 -18.10 18.28
CA LEU A 315 -4.19 -18.93 17.77
C LEU A 315 -4.49 -20.11 18.70
N ARG A 316 -3.45 -20.79 19.20
CA ARG A 316 -3.60 -21.90 20.16
C ARG A 316 -4.21 -21.44 21.48
N LYS A 317 -3.81 -20.28 22.00
CA LYS A 317 -4.37 -19.67 23.22
C LYS A 317 -5.89 -19.52 23.10
N TYR A 318 -6.37 -19.06 21.95
CA TYR A 318 -7.80 -18.88 21.68
C TYR A 318 -8.52 -20.12 21.12
N ASN A 319 -7.84 -21.28 21.02
CA ASN A 319 -8.36 -22.52 20.42
C ASN A 319 -8.83 -22.35 18.96
N ILE A 320 -8.21 -21.43 18.20
CA ILE A 320 -8.55 -21.18 16.81
C ILE A 320 -7.78 -22.17 15.92
N SER A 321 -8.52 -22.91 15.09
CA SER A 321 -7.91 -23.86 14.17
C SER A 321 -7.45 -23.18 12.88
N LYS A 322 -6.30 -23.66 12.30
CA LYS A 322 -5.84 -23.20 10.97
C LYS A 322 -6.93 -23.35 9.89
N LYS A 323 -7.76 -24.39 9.98
CA LYS A 323 -8.86 -24.62 9.02
C LYS A 323 -9.95 -23.55 9.09
N THR A 324 -10.17 -22.93 10.25
CA THR A 324 -11.16 -21.87 10.39
C THR A 324 -10.66 -20.59 9.73
N CYS A 325 -9.38 -20.25 9.91
CA CYS A 325 -8.75 -19.11 9.24
C CYS A 325 -8.73 -19.25 7.71
N LEU A 326 -8.50 -20.48 7.19
CA LEU A 326 -8.44 -20.76 5.75
C LEU A 326 -9.82 -20.85 5.05
N LYS A 327 -10.92 -20.94 5.79
CA LYS A 327 -12.27 -20.97 5.18
C LYS A 327 -12.77 -19.60 4.74
N ILE A 328 -12.09 -18.54 5.14
CA ILE A 328 -12.43 -17.15 4.84
C ILE A 328 -11.60 -16.65 3.64
N GLN A 329 -10.59 -17.40 3.24
CA GLN A 329 -9.87 -17.22 1.98
C GLN A 329 -10.70 -17.75 0.80
#